data_d526de2b7e149331094edf6d5e5f207e
#
_entry.id   d526de2b7e149331094edf6d5e5f207e
#
_cell.length_a   1.000
_cell.length_b   1.000
_cell.length_c   1.000
_cell.angle_alpha   90.00
_cell.angle_beta   90.00
_cell.angle_gamma   90.00
#
_symmetry.space_group_name_H-M   'P 1'
#
loop_
_entity.id
_entity.type
_entity.pdbx_description
1 polymer ?
#
loop_
_entity_poly.entity_id
_entity_poly.type
_entity_poly.pdbx_seq_one_letter_code
_entity_poly.pdbx_strand_id
1 'polypeptide(L)' 'MTVKQAPITVEMAFSKSTKGNHVYAALDAGAAPVTTIYVQKTALGNTPPPKITLTIAAAPEGT' A
#
# COMPACT_ATOMS: atom_id res chain seq x y z
N MET A 1 18.90 2.47 22.37
CA MET A 1 18.91 3.47 21.32
C MET A 1 17.98 3.09 20.18
N THR A 2 17.16 3.98 19.82
CA THR A 2 16.12 3.70 18.84
C THR A 2 16.49 4.30 17.49
N VAL A 3 16.38 3.50 16.47
CA VAL A 3 16.58 3.99 15.12
C VAL A 3 15.25 4.50 14.62
N LYS A 4 15.21 5.76 14.28
CA LYS A 4 14.01 6.35 13.76
C LYS A 4 14.05 6.29 12.25
N GLN A 5 13.07 5.64 11.67
CA GLN A 5 12.97 5.53 10.23
C GLN A 5 11.98 6.55 9.72
N ALA A 6 12.35 7.22 8.64
CA ALA A 6 11.44 8.13 8.00
C ALA A 6 10.32 7.34 7.33
N PRO A 7 9.12 7.89 7.31
CA PRO A 7 8.02 7.23 6.60
C PRO A 7 8.35 7.10 5.13
N ILE A 8 7.93 5.97 4.58
CA ILE A 8 8.12 5.70 3.16
C ILE A 8 6.78 5.80 2.48
N THR A 9 6.73 6.57 1.42
CA THR A 9 5.51 6.75 0.65
C THR A 9 5.67 6.11 -0.72
N VAL A 10 4.72 5.26 -1.07
CA VAL A 10 4.74 4.55 -2.35
C VAL A 10 3.44 4.86 -3.08
N GLU A 11 3.57 5.33 -4.30
CA GLU A 11 2.40 5.54 -5.15
C GLU A 11 2.07 4.25 -5.87
N MET A 12 0.80 3.87 -5.80
CA MET A 12 0.36 2.62 -6.40
C MET A 12 -0.85 2.87 -7.26
N ALA A 13 -0.97 2.11 -8.32
CA ALA A 13 -2.09 2.20 -9.23
C ALA A 13 -2.90 0.91 -9.18
N PHE A 14 -4.19 1.05 -9.40
CA PHE A 14 -5.09 -0.10 -9.44
C PHE A 14 -4.66 -1.03 -10.56
N SER A 15 -4.51 -2.30 -10.24
CA SER A 15 -4.11 -3.31 -11.21
C SER A 15 -5.29 -4.17 -11.63
N LYS A 16 -5.92 -4.82 -10.66
CA LYS A 16 -7.03 -5.70 -10.96
C LYS A 16 -7.80 -5.97 -9.69
N SER A 17 -8.97 -6.57 -9.86
CA SER A 17 -9.76 -7.02 -8.73
C SER A 17 -9.78 -8.53 -8.70
N THR A 18 -9.68 -9.08 -7.51
CA THR A 18 -9.93 -10.50 -7.27
C THR A 18 -11.28 -10.64 -6.61
N LYS A 19 -11.62 -11.85 -6.19
CA LYS A 19 -12.92 -12.11 -5.63
C LYS A 19 -13.21 -11.27 -4.39
N GLY A 20 -12.22 -11.09 -3.53
CA GLY A 20 -12.42 -10.35 -2.29
C GLY A 20 -11.56 -9.13 -2.13
N ASN A 21 -10.70 -8.83 -3.08
CA ASN A 21 -9.70 -7.78 -2.92
C ASN A 21 -9.54 -6.98 -4.18
N HIS A 22 -9.04 -5.75 -3.99
CA HIS A 22 -8.51 -4.94 -5.08
C HIS A 22 -7.00 -4.98 -5.00
N VAL A 23 -6.36 -5.24 -6.12
CA VAL A 23 -4.91 -5.38 -6.18
C VAL A 23 -4.32 -4.11 -6.75
N TYR A 24 -3.35 -3.56 -6.04
CA TYR A 24 -2.63 -2.37 -6.47
C TYR A 24 -1.16 -2.71 -6.67
N ALA A 25 -0.57 -2.14 -7.70
CA ALA A 25 0.82 -2.34 -8.02
C ALA A 25 1.56 -1.02 -7.97
N ALA A 26 2.81 -1.06 -7.52
CA ALA A 26 3.61 0.14 -7.45
C ALA A 26 3.90 0.67 -8.84
N LEU A 27 3.85 1.99 -9.00
CA LEU A 27 4.14 2.61 -10.28
C LEU A 27 5.60 2.43 -10.66
N ASP A 28 6.46 2.41 -9.67
CA ASP A 28 7.90 2.25 -9.90
C ASP A 28 8.35 0.96 -9.24
N ALA A 29 7.94 -0.16 -9.81
CA ALA A 29 8.16 -1.46 -9.19
C ALA A 29 9.64 -1.79 -9.01
N GLY A 30 10.49 -1.27 -9.88
CA GLY A 30 11.91 -1.56 -9.78
C GLY A 30 12.60 -0.89 -8.60
N ALA A 31 12.05 0.22 -8.12
CA ALA A 31 12.65 0.97 -7.03
C ALA A 31 11.81 1.00 -5.77
N ALA A 32 10.55 0.61 -5.88
CA ALA A 32 9.64 0.70 -4.75
C ALA A 32 9.92 -0.39 -3.73
N PRO A 33 9.85 -0.06 -2.43
CA PRO A 33 10.01 -1.07 -1.39
C PRO A 33 8.87 -2.06 -1.34
N VAL A 34 7.70 -1.69 -1.85
CA VAL A 34 6.54 -2.55 -1.93
C VAL A 34 6.08 -2.57 -3.37
N THR A 35 5.90 -3.75 -3.94
CA THR A 35 5.56 -3.85 -5.35
C THR A 35 4.07 -4.11 -5.58
N THR A 36 3.41 -4.84 -4.68
CA THR A 36 2.01 -5.19 -4.85
C THR A 36 1.37 -5.28 -3.48
N ILE A 37 0.15 -4.77 -3.37
CA ILE A 37 -0.63 -4.94 -2.16
C ILE A 37 -2.03 -5.39 -2.50
N TYR A 38 -2.68 -6.04 -1.54
CA TYR A 38 -4.06 -6.48 -1.65
C TYR A 38 -4.88 -5.72 -0.63
N VAL A 39 -5.88 -5.00 -1.09
CA VAL A 39 -6.77 -4.24 -0.22
C VAL A 39 -8.14 -4.87 -0.28
N GLN A 40 -8.69 -5.20 0.88
CA GLN A 40 -10.01 -5.83 0.92
C GLN A 40 -11.05 -4.90 0.33
N LYS A 41 -11.99 -5.47 -0.41
CA LYS A 41 -13.03 -4.69 -1.04
C LYS A 41 -13.90 -3.95 -0.03
N THR A 42 -14.00 -4.48 1.19
CA THR A 42 -14.78 -3.81 2.22
C THR A 42 -14.19 -2.47 2.62
N ALA A 43 -12.90 -2.27 2.40
CA ALA A 43 -12.24 -1.02 2.72
C ALA A 43 -12.44 0.04 1.65
N LEU A 44 -12.47 -0.36 0.39
CA LEU A 44 -12.56 0.57 -0.72
C LEU A 44 -13.92 0.54 -1.42
N GLY A 45 -14.72 -0.47 -1.16
CA GLY A 45 -16.00 -0.60 -1.80
C GLY A 45 -15.88 -1.17 -3.22
N ASN A 46 -16.95 -1.03 -3.97
CA ASN A 46 -16.99 -1.58 -5.33
C ASN A 46 -16.30 -0.71 -6.35
N THR A 47 -15.97 0.50 -5.98
CA THR A 47 -15.34 1.44 -6.91
C THR A 47 -14.00 1.87 -6.34
N PRO A 48 -12.94 1.10 -6.61
CA PRO A 48 -11.64 1.45 -6.08
C PRO A 48 -11.08 2.68 -6.77
N PRO A 49 -10.37 3.53 -6.04
CA PRO A 49 -9.71 4.66 -6.69
C PRO A 49 -8.63 4.15 -7.64
N PRO A 50 -8.40 4.85 -8.76
CA PRO A 50 -7.40 4.39 -9.74
C PRO A 50 -5.97 4.46 -9.21
N LYS A 51 -5.71 5.32 -8.21
CA LYS A 51 -4.41 5.44 -7.60
C LYS A 51 -4.55 5.62 -6.11
N ILE A 52 -3.59 5.06 -5.38
CA ILE A 52 -3.55 5.23 -3.93
C ILE A 52 -2.12 5.55 -3.53
N THR A 53 -1.99 6.08 -2.33
CA THR A 53 -0.69 6.33 -1.72
C THR A 53 -0.56 5.44 -0.50
N LEU A 54 0.49 4.65 -0.48
CA LEU A 54 0.78 3.77 0.65
C LEU A 54 1.88 4.39 1.48
N THR A 55 1.65 4.53 2.77
CA THR A 55 2.64 5.05 3.68
C THR A 55 3.06 3.96 4.64
N ILE A 56 4.37 3.75 4.74
CA ILE A 56 4.95 2.77 5.66
C ILE A 56 5.71 3.54 6.71
N ALA A 57 5.31 3.39 7.95
CA ALA A 57 5.97 4.04 9.06
C ALA A 57 6.19 3.04 10.17
N ALA A 58 7.26 3.22 10.91
CA ALA A 58 7.51 2.35 12.04
C ALA A 58 6.46 2.58 13.11
N ALA A 59 5.90 1.50 13.63
CA ALA A 59 4.93 1.60 14.70
C ALA A 59 5.66 1.55 16.04
N PRO A 60 5.17 2.27 17.05
CA PRO A 60 5.78 2.20 18.37
C PRO A 60 5.59 0.80 18.94
N GLU A 61 6.65 0.30 19.55
CA GLU A 61 6.61 -1.01 20.15
C GLU A 61 6.17 -0.94 21.61
N GLY A 62 5.55 -2.00 22.05
CA GLY A 62 5.27 -2.13 23.46
C GLY A 62 4.15 -1.27 23.96
N THR A 63 3.41 -0.69 23.10
CA THR A 63 2.30 0.17 23.49
C THR A 63 0.98 -0.44 23.17
#